data_ddb614dd567a7ddb98d67389aa0f3305
#
_entry.id   ddb614dd567a7ddb98d67389aa0f3305
#
_cell.length_a   1.000
_cell.length_b   1.000
_cell.length_c   1.000
_cell.angle_alpha   90.00
_cell.angle_beta   90.00
_cell.angle_gamma   90.00
#
_symmetry.space_group_name_H-M   'P 1'
#
loop_
_entity.id
_entity.type
_entity.pdbx_description
1 polymer ?
#
loop_
_entity_poly.entity_id
_entity_poly.type
_entity_poly.pdbx_seq_one_letter_code
_entity_poly.pdbx_strand_id
1 'polypeptide(L)'
;MKKISLGGVALVCAFCSLYAQDPRERNYFYEILDPKHEPKPLVEGFAQERITENLNRGLAVAPSRDGKSVYLSWRLLASDAPATAFHVYREVGGKACRLTKKAVSRTCDFVDTAPHAQAVYWVEAVVKGQKPVVSEKRKVVLSDLKPYTSIR
;
A
#
# COMPACT_ATOMS: atom_id res chain seq x y z
N MET A 1 11.31 -57.90 -51.61
CA MET A 1 11.58 -56.50 -51.24
C MET A 1 10.29 -55.70 -51.48
N LYS A 2 9.54 -55.40 -50.40
CA LYS A 2 8.32 -54.59 -50.48
C LYS A 2 8.64 -53.12 -50.29
N LYS A 3 8.39 -52.30 -51.30
CA LYS A 3 8.49 -50.85 -51.21
C LYS A 3 7.37 -50.32 -50.32
N ILE A 4 7.69 -49.80 -49.15
CA ILE A 4 6.77 -49.12 -48.28
C ILE A 4 6.60 -47.70 -48.83
N SER A 5 5.38 -47.38 -49.21
CA SER A 5 5.00 -46.11 -49.79
C SER A 5 5.12 -44.99 -48.74
N LEU A 6 5.95 -44.00 -49.03
CA LEU A 6 6.23 -42.83 -48.19
C LEU A 6 5.05 -41.82 -48.13
N GLY A 7 3.92 -42.14 -48.76
CA GLY A 7 2.76 -41.24 -48.92
C GLY A 7 1.83 -41.13 -47.70
N GLY A 8 1.91 -42.12 -46.77
CA GLY A 8 0.95 -42.15 -45.64
C GLY A 8 1.32 -41.26 -44.47
N VAL A 9 2.61 -40.94 -44.30
CA VAL A 9 3.09 -40.19 -43.12
C VAL A 9 2.84 -38.68 -43.29
N ALA A 10 2.90 -38.17 -44.51
CA ALA A 10 2.63 -36.76 -44.77
C ALA A 10 1.19 -36.32 -44.57
N LEU A 11 0.21 -37.25 -44.73
CA LEU A 11 -1.20 -36.94 -44.58
C LEU A 11 -1.62 -36.82 -43.11
N VAL A 12 -0.96 -37.55 -42.21
CA VAL A 12 -1.29 -37.50 -40.75
C VAL A 12 -0.78 -36.21 -40.14
N CYS A 13 0.36 -35.68 -40.61
CA CYS A 13 0.86 -34.39 -40.12
C CYS A 13 0.03 -33.19 -40.59
N ALA A 14 -0.61 -33.29 -41.76
CA ALA A 14 -1.48 -32.21 -42.27
C ALA A 14 -2.81 -32.10 -41.49
N PHE A 15 -3.32 -33.22 -40.96
CA PHE A 15 -4.53 -33.20 -40.13
C PHE A 15 -4.29 -32.69 -38.71
N CYS A 16 -3.08 -32.82 -38.16
CA CYS A 16 -2.79 -32.24 -36.84
C CYS A 16 -2.66 -30.70 -36.87
N SER A 17 -2.40 -30.10 -38.01
CA SER A 17 -2.35 -28.65 -38.13
C SER A 17 -3.71 -27.99 -38.33
N LEU A 18 -4.76 -28.77 -38.62
CA LEU A 18 -6.13 -28.25 -38.79
C LEU A 18 -6.93 -28.15 -37.50
N TYR A 19 -6.38 -28.70 -36.38
CA TYR A 19 -6.90 -28.46 -35.03
C TYR A 19 -6.15 -27.33 -34.31
N ALA A 20 -5.46 -26.46 -35.03
CA ALA A 20 -4.95 -25.24 -34.46
C ALA A 20 -6.13 -24.36 -34.06
N GLN A 21 -6.37 -24.38 -32.78
CA GLN A 21 -7.19 -23.52 -31.95
C GLN A 21 -7.96 -22.42 -32.68
N ASP A 22 -9.30 -22.43 -32.55
CA ASP A 22 -10.14 -21.35 -33.07
C ASP A 22 -9.55 -19.99 -32.66
N PRO A 23 -9.20 -19.12 -33.61
CA PRO A 23 -8.66 -17.78 -33.28
C PRO A 23 -9.59 -16.98 -32.38
N ARG A 24 -10.88 -17.33 -32.33
CA ARG A 24 -11.89 -16.68 -31.46
C ARG A 24 -11.75 -17.03 -29.99
N GLU A 25 -11.31 -18.26 -29.64
CA GLU A 25 -11.05 -18.62 -28.24
C GLU A 25 -9.82 -17.91 -27.67
N ARG A 26 -8.86 -17.60 -28.54
CA ARG A 26 -7.65 -16.88 -28.11
C ARG A 26 -7.90 -15.40 -27.86
N ASN A 27 -8.87 -14.81 -28.53
CA ASN A 27 -9.16 -13.38 -28.45
C ASN A 27 -10.07 -13.00 -27.29
N TYR A 28 -10.85 -13.94 -26.75
CA TYR A 28 -11.81 -13.62 -25.71
C TYR A 28 -11.16 -13.07 -24.43
N PHE A 29 -10.03 -13.63 -24.02
CA PHE A 29 -9.29 -13.13 -22.85
C PHE A 29 -8.47 -11.89 -23.15
N TYR A 30 -7.90 -11.78 -24.35
CA TYR A 30 -7.09 -10.63 -24.72
C TYR A 30 -7.92 -9.39 -25.04
N GLU A 31 -9.11 -9.54 -25.55
CA GLU A 31 -10.02 -8.41 -25.78
C GLU A 31 -10.54 -7.79 -24.48
N ILE A 32 -10.59 -8.58 -23.38
CA ILE A 32 -10.95 -8.07 -22.05
C ILE A 32 -9.73 -7.42 -21.37
N LEU A 33 -8.51 -7.95 -21.61
CA LEU A 33 -7.27 -7.50 -20.96
C LEU A 33 -6.55 -6.41 -21.73
N ASP A 34 -6.82 -6.27 -23.01
CA ASP A 34 -6.30 -5.18 -23.84
C ASP A 34 -7.45 -4.19 -24.10
N PRO A 35 -7.68 -3.25 -23.19
CA PRO A 35 -8.68 -2.24 -23.42
C PRO A 35 -8.25 -1.43 -24.63
N LYS A 36 -8.96 -1.56 -25.74
CA LYS A 36 -8.83 -0.72 -26.93
C LYS A 36 -9.28 0.70 -26.56
N HIS A 37 -8.54 1.33 -25.64
CA HIS A 37 -8.73 2.73 -25.36
C HIS A 37 -8.02 3.51 -26.44
N GLU A 38 -8.76 4.07 -27.34
CA GLU A 38 -8.23 5.18 -28.11
C GLU A 38 -7.69 6.22 -27.12
N PRO A 39 -6.46 6.73 -27.35
CA PRO A 39 -5.92 7.77 -26.49
C PRO A 39 -6.94 8.91 -26.46
N LYS A 40 -7.54 9.11 -25.29
CA LYS A 40 -8.48 10.23 -25.12
C LYS A 40 -7.73 11.52 -25.40
N PRO A 41 -8.32 12.43 -26.19
CA PRO A 41 -7.70 13.73 -26.43
C PRO A 41 -7.42 14.37 -25.07
N LEU A 42 -6.26 15.01 -24.95
CA LEU A 42 -5.92 15.83 -23.79
C LEU A 42 -7.05 16.85 -23.61
N VAL A 43 -7.77 16.74 -22.49
CA VAL A 43 -8.79 17.72 -22.15
C VAL A 43 -8.07 18.99 -21.75
N GLU A 44 -8.17 20.02 -22.60
CA GLU A 44 -7.77 21.37 -22.21
C GLU A 44 -8.71 21.83 -21.10
N GLY A 45 -8.19 22.20 -19.96
CA GLY A 45 -8.99 22.66 -18.82
C GLY A 45 -8.56 22.08 -17.47
N PHE A 46 -7.38 21.50 -17.37
CA PHE A 46 -6.77 21.23 -16.07
C PHE A 46 -6.50 22.56 -15.35
N ALA A 47 -6.82 22.61 -14.06
CA ALA A 47 -6.30 23.67 -13.22
C ALA A 47 -4.78 23.75 -13.42
N GLN A 48 -4.31 24.89 -13.90
CA GLN A 48 -2.88 25.13 -14.18
C GLN A 48 -2.03 25.04 -12.90
N GLU A 49 -2.66 25.27 -11.76
CA GLU A 49 -2.06 25.12 -10.44
C GLU A 49 -2.77 24.00 -9.67
N ARG A 50 -1.99 23.05 -9.20
CA ARG A 50 -2.48 22.04 -8.26
C ARG A 50 -2.55 22.68 -6.88
N ILE A 51 -3.71 22.56 -6.24
CA ILE A 51 -3.84 22.93 -4.84
C ILE A 51 -2.95 21.97 -4.04
N THR A 52 -1.94 22.54 -3.38
CA THR A 52 -1.08 21.76 -2.47
C THR A 52 -1.73 21.76 -1.10
N GLU A 53 -2.23 20.61 -0.70
CA GLU A 53 -2.75 20.43 0.65
C GLU A 53 -1.61 20.34 1.65
N ASN A 54 -1.67 21.16 2.69
CA ASN A 54 -0.72 21.07 3.82
C ASN A 54 -1.20 19.98 4.79
N LEU A 55 -0.96 18.73 4.40
CA LEU A 55 -1.34 17.56 5.19
C LEU A 55 -0.40 17.36 6.36
N ASN A 56 -0.98 17.09 7.52
CA ASN A 56 -0.24 16.58 8.67
C ASN A 56 0.05 15.07 8.52
N ARG A 57 0.77 14.46 9.47
CA ARG A 57 1.09 13.02 9.46
C ARG A 57 -0.16 12.13 9.53
N GLY A 58 -1.31 12.65 9.96
CA GLY A 58 -2.55 11.89 10.07
C GLY A 58 -2.40 10.68 10.97
N LEU A 59 -1.74 10.84 12.13
CA LEU A 59 -1.55 9.74 13.06
C LEU A 59 -2.89 9.15 13.49
N ALA A 60 -3.15 7.93 13.09
CA ALA A 60 -4.30 7.13 13.47
C ALA A 60 -3.90 6.10 14.51
N VAL A 61 -4.80 5.86 15.46
CA VAL A 61 -4.62 4.88 16.54
C VAL A 61 -5.88 4.03 16.63
N ALA A 62 -5.72 2.72 16.51
CA ALA A 62 -6.82 1.76 16.54
C ALA A 62 -6.49 0.58 17.46
N PRO A 63 -7.49 -0.14 17.99
CA PRO A 63 -7.24 -1.37 18.70
C PRO A 63 -6.72 -2.42 17.71
N SER A 64 -5.75 -3.20 18.12
CA SER A 64 -5.27 -4.35 17.35
C SER A 64 -6.30 -5.50 17.43
N ARG A 65 -6.18 -6.47 16.52
CA ARG A 65 -7.10 -7.62 16.45
C ARG A 65 -7.11 -8.47 17.71
N ASP A 66 -6.03 -8.47 18.46
CA ASP A 66 -5.89 -9.19 19.73
C ASP A 66 -6.63 -8.54 20.90
N GLY A 67 -7.14 -7.30 20.72
CA GLY A 67 -7.80 -6.48 21.75
C GLY A 67 -6.88 -6.05 22.90
N LYS A 68 -5.60 -6.40 22.85
CA LYS A 68 -4.62 -6.13 23.91
C LYS A 68 -3.56 -5.12 23.50
N SER A 69 -3.32 -4.99 22.20
CA SER A 69 -2.34 -4.09 21.62
C SER A 69 -3.02 -2.92 20.92
N VAL A 70 -2.24 -1.88 20.64
CA VAL A 70 -2.69 -0.72 19.89
C VAL A 70 -1.89 -0.60 18.62
N TYR A 71 -2.59 -0.48 17.50
CA TYR A 71 -2.01 -0.26 16.19
C TYR A 71 -1.97 1.22 15.88
N LEU A 72 -0.80 1.71 15.52
CA LEU A 72 -0.56 3.09 15.10
C LEU A 72 -0.21 3.09 13.61
N SER A 73 -0.75 4.05 12.87
CA SER A 73 -0.35 4.30 11.48
C SER A 73 -0.28 5.79 11.19
N TRP A 74 0.59 6.18 10.27
CA TRP A 74 0.79 7.56 9.86
C TRP A 74 1.12 7.66 8.39
N ARG A 75 1.21 8.86 7.85
CA ARG A 75 1.49 9.11 6.44
C ARG A 75 2.97 9.40 6.22
N LEU A 76 3.50 8.90 5.11
CA LEU A 76 4.68 9.44 4.48
C LEU A 76 4.23 10.65 3.65
N LEU A 77 4.86 11.79 3.84
CA LEU A 77 4.52 13.02 3.12
C LEU A 77 5.37 13.16 1.86
N ALA A 78 4.86 13.81 0.84
CA ALA A 78 5.60 14.07 -0.39
C ALA A 78 6.86 14.94 -0.16
N SER A 79 6.88 15.71 0.95
CA SER A 79 8.02 16.52 1.38
C SER A 79 9.09 15.72 2.14
N ASP A 80 8.84 14.46 2.47
CA ASP A 80 9.80 13.64 3.19
C ASP A 80 10.98 13.24 2.29
N ALA A 81 12.19 13.28 2.85
CA ALA A 81 13.36 12.75 2.15
C ALA A 81 13.24 11.21 1.98
N PRO A 82 13.83 10.62 0.92
CA PRO A 82 13.77 9.17 0.70
C PRO A 82 14.30 8.32 1.86
N ALA A 83 15.20 8.87 2.68
CA ALA A 83 15.79 8.20 3.84
C ALA A 83 15.07 8.54 5.16
N THR A 84 13.86 9.09 5.11
CA THR A 84 13.09 9.41 6.31
C THR A 84 12.71 8.13 7.05
N ALA A 85 12.96 8.13 8.34
CA ALA A 85 12.59 7.07 9.27
C ALA A 85 11.82 7.67 10.45
N PHE A 86 11.17 6.84 11.24
CA PHE A 86 10.26 7.31 12.29
C PHE A 86 10.60 6.71 13.64
N HIS A 87 10.56 7.53 14.68
CA HIS A 87 10.46 7.08 16.06
C HIS A 87 9.04 7.29 16.58
N VAL A 88 8.54 6.29 17.30
CA VAL A 88 7.22 6.32 17.94
C VAL A 88 7.39 6.60 19.42
N TYR A 89 6.59 7.50 19.93
CA TYR A 89 6.59 7.90 21.33
C TYR A 89 5.23 7.72 21.96
N ARG A 90 5.25 7.45 23.25
CA ARG A 90 4.08 7.41 24.13
C ARG A 90 4.36 8.23 25.38
N GLU A 91 3.39 9.03 25.78
CA GLU A 91 3.39 9.79 27.03
C GLU A 91 2.28 9.28 27.94
N VAL A 92 2.61 9.00 29.19
CA VAL A 92 1.70 8.58 30.24
C VAL A 92 1.98 9.41 31.47
N GLY A 93 0.97 10.09 32.00
CA GLY A 93 1.13 10.93 33.19
C GLY A 93 2.21 12.02 33.05
N GLY A 94 2.38 12.59 31.85
CA GLY A 94 3.38 13.61 31.56
C GLY A 94 4.80 13.07 31.31
N LYS A 95 5.00 11.75 31.40
CA LYS A 95 6.31 11.13 31.12
C LYS A 95 6.30 10.53 29.72
N ALA A 96 7.16 11.06 28.85
CA ALA A 96 7.36 10.58 27.49
C ALA A 96 8.34 9.40 27.45
N CYS A 97 8.01 8.38 26.65
CA CYS A 97 8.85 7.23 26.39
C CYS A 97 8.90 6.94 24.89
N ARG A 98 10.09 6.71 24.35
CA ARG A 98 10.26 6.23 22.99
C ARG A 98 10.03 4.73 22.95
N LEU A 99 9.08 4.28 22.15
CA LEU A 99 8.72 2.87 22.02
C LEU A 99 9.63 2.10 21.05
N THR A 100 10.15 2.78 20.05
CA THR A 100 10.99 2.17 19.02
C THR A 100 12.48 2.20 19.40
N LYS A 101 13.12 1.04 19.50
CA LYS A 101 14.59 0.95 19.70
C LYS A 101 15.36 1.45 18.48
N LYS A 102 14.93 1.05 17.28
CA LYS A 102 15.44 1.51 15.98
C LYS A 102 14.34 2.29 15.28
N ALA A 103 14.71 3.29 14.50
CA ALA A 103 13.75 4.03 13.70
C ALA A 103 13.10 3.11 12.65
N VAL A 104 11.79 3.24 12.47
CA VAL A 104 11.01 2.50 11.46
C VAL A 104 11.24 3.19 10.12
N SER A 105 11.75 2.46 9.12
CA SER A 105 12.11 3.01 7.81
C SER A 105 11.45 2.29 6.63
N ARG A 106 10.77 1.16 6.87
CA ARG A 106 10.17 0.33 5.81
C ARG A 106 8.66 0.45 5.73
N THR A 107 8.06 0.87 6.82
CA THR A 107 6.60 0.99 6.97
C THR A 107 6.28 2.30 7.66
N CYS A 108 5.01 2.69 7.64
CA CYS A 108 4.48 3.83 8.39
C CYS A 108 3.47 3.36 9.44
N ASP A 109 3.84 2.31 10.15
CA ASP A 109 3.02 1.71 11.20
C ASP A 109 3.84 1.15 12.35
N PHE A 110 3.19 0.93 13.47
CA PHE A 110 3.78 0.35 14.67
C PHE A 110 2.71 -0.28 15.56
N VAL A 111 3.03 -1.36 16.25
CA VAL A 111 2.16 -1.99 17.23
C VAL A 111 2.73 -1.78 18.63
N ASP A 112 2.00 -1.07 19.49
CA ASP A 112 2.30 -1.01 20.93
C ASP A 112 1.65 -2.22 21.60
N THR A 113 2.45 -3.19 22.00
CA THR A 113 2.02 -4.44 22.61
C THR A 113 1.73 -4.31 24.11
N ALA A 114 2.07 -3.18 24.72
CA ALA A 114 1.82 -2.91 26.12
C ALA A 114 1.26 -1.49 26.31
N PRO A 115 0.09 -1.19 25.70
CA PRO A 115 -0.51 0.14 25.76
C PRO A 115 -0.96 0.46 27.18
N HIS A 116 -1.07 1.74 27.49
CA HIS A 116 -1.62 2.23 28.75
C HIS A 116 -3.06 2.66 28.55
N ALA A 117 -3.89 2.52 29.60
CA ALA A 117 -5.32 2.88 29.56
C ALA A 117 -5.59 4.29 29.04
N GLN A 118 -4.73 5.23 29.38
CA GLN A 118 -4.72 6.59 28.84
C GLN A 118 -3.30 6.95 28.44
N ALA A 119 -3.12 7.38 27.21
CA ALA A 119 -1.81 7.73 26.65
C ALA A 119 -1.92 8.82 25.60
N VAL A 120 -0.82 9.48 25.33
CA VAL A 120 -0.66 10.38 24.20
C VAL A 120 0.41 9.83 23.30
N TYR A 121 0.10 9.63 22.02
CA TYR A 121 1.03 9.13 21.03
C TYR A 121 1.42 10.21 20.04
N TRP A 122 2.65 10.15 19.55
CA TRP A 122 3.14 10.90 18.40
C TRP A 122 4.27 10.16 17.71
N VAL A 123 4.63 10.61 16.53
CA VAL A 123 5.78 10.13 15.79
C VAL A 123 6.74 11.28 15.50
N GLU A 124 8.02 10.96 15.43
CA GLU A 124 9.06 11.89 14.99
C GLU A 124 9.67 11.36 13.71
N ALA A 125 9.59 12.15 12.65
CA ALA A 125 10.32 11.89 11.42
C ALA A 125 11.77 12.31 11.61
N VAL A 126 12.70 11.39 11.36
CA VAL A 126 14.13 11.60 11.52
C VAL A 126 14.85 11.36 10.20
N VAL A 127 15.76 12.28 9.88
CA VAL A 127 16.68 12.19 8.75
C VAL A 127 18.09 12.47 9.29
N LYS A 128 19.07 11.71 8.84
CA LYS A 128 20.45 11.90 9.28
C LYS A 128 20.91 13.34 9.02
N GLY A 129 21.39 14.01 10.05
CA GLY A 129 21.91 15.38 9.97
C GLY A 129 20.84 16.48 10.01
N GLN A 130 19.56 16.14 10.20
CA GLN A 130 18.47 17.11 10.30
C GLN A 130 17.81 17.06 11.68
N LYS A 131 17.13 18.15 12.05
CA LYS A 131 16.29 18.16 13.25
C LYS A 131 15.06 17.28 13.04
N PRO A 132 14.66 16.46 14.02
CA PRO A 132 13.44 15.67 13.95
C PRO A 132 12.20 16.56 13.76
N VAL A 133 11.27 16.09 12.95
CA VAL A 133 9.96 16.71 12.75
C VAL A 133 8.91 15.92 13.52
N VAL A 134 8.29 16.56 14.48
CA VAL A 134 7.30 15.96 15.38
C VAL A 134 5.91 16.05 14.74
N SER A 135 5.16 14.95 14.76
CA SER A 135 3.76 14.95 14.36
C SER A 135 2.86 15.61 15.39
N GLU A 136 1.59 15.77 15.02
CA GLU A 136 0.53 16.06 16.00
C GLU A 136 0.47 14.97 17.07
N LYS A 137 0.14 15.38 18.31
CA LYS A 137 -0.07 14.47 19.43
C LYS A 137 -1.51 13.95 19.44
N ARG A 138 -1.66 12.61 19.54
CA ARG A 138 -2.97 11.95 19.61
C ARG A 138 -3.23 11.42 21.01
N LYS A 139 -4.22 12.00 21.71
CA LYS A 139 -4.71 11.46 22.97
C LYS A 139 -5.54 10.21 22.71
N VAL A 140 -5.34 9.18 23.49
CA VAL A 140 -5.97 7.87 23.37
C VAL A 140 -6.46 7.41 24.73
N VAL A 141 -7.72 6.97 24.78
CA VAL A 141 -8.31 6.22 25.88
C VAL A 141 -8.66 4.85 25.33
N LEU A 142 -8.08 3.78 25.85
CA LEU A 142 -8.22 2.43 25.29
C LEU A 142 -9.66 1.96 25.19
N SER A 143 -10.49 2.26 26.20
CA SER A 143 -11.92 1.91 26.21
C SER A 143 -12.71 2.53 25.05
N ASP A 144 -12.23 3.65 24.53
CA ASP A 144 -12.94 4.43 23.52
C ASP A 144 -12.49 4.11 22.10
N LEU A 145 -11.41 3.33 21.96
CA LEU A 145 -10.90 2.92 20.66
C LEU A 145 -11.86 1.96 19.98
N LYS A 146 -12.22 2.30 18.75
CA LYS A 146 -13.02 1.46 17.86
C LYS A 146 -12.19 1.06 16.65
N PRO A 147 -12.41 -0.16 16.10
CA PRO A 147 -11.69 -0.62 14.90
C PRO A 147 -12.17 0.08 13.63
N TYR A 148 -13.15 0.98 13.74
CA TYR A 148 -13.71 1.71 12.59
C TYR A 148 -14.08 3.14 13.00
N THR A 149 -14.10 4.04 12.02
CA THR A 149 -14.63 5.40 12.17
C THR A 149 -16.04 5.44 11.59
N SER A 150 -17.02 5.85 12.39
CA SER A 150 -18.37 6.12 11.90
C SER A 150 -18.37 7.50 11.24
N ILE A 151 -18.71 7.56 9.97
CA ILE A 151 -18.92 8.80 9.22
C ILE A 151 -20.42 9.07 9.26
N ARG A 152 -20.82 10.25 9.70
CA ARG A 152 -22.20 10.73 9.68
C ARG A 152 -22.42 11.65 8.50
#